data_ba587bfd8417aa749fd49e8663f6c158
#
_entry.id   ba587bfd8417aa749fd49e8663f6c158
#
_cell.length_a   1.000
_cell.length_b   1.000
_cell.length_c   1.000
_cell.angle_alpha   90.00
_cell.angle_beta   90.00
_cell.angle_gamma   90.00
#
_symmetry.space_group_name_H-M   'P 1'
#
loop_
_entity.id
_entity.type
_entity.pdbx_description
1 polymer ?
#
loop_
_entity_poly.entity_id
_entity_poly.type
_entity_poly.pdbx_seq_one_letter_code
_entity_poly.pdbx_strand_id
1 'polypeptide(L)'
;MPFGRLYDILADKKNAFVADMLGGFSNIAYICTLLLPNIYIIDMKIVFRLSVLMAALTICTAASAKKKKVELFPDGTPIPAWFSDTVKVDINTLGKKYVITDYGVKSDSTIVQTEQIQKVIDTAAENGGGLIVIPKGTFLSGSLFFKKGTHLYVDEGATLKGSDRIKHFKILDSRMEGQCLKYFAALVNADGIDGFTIAGKGTINGNGHNYWEEFWIRRQYNRQCTNLEAMRPRLVYISNCKNVTVQDVHLINSPFWTNHLYKSEYVRYIGCYIYAPTSGIKAPSSDAIDIDVCDNVLIHGCYMSVNDDAVAMKGGKGTWADKDPNNGANHNVIIQHCTYGKVHGCLTLGSESIYDRNI
;
A
#
# COMPACT_ATOMS: atom_id res chain seq x y z
N MET A 1 61.77 -6.55 -7.41
CA MET A 1 60.86 -6.95 -8.46
C MET A 1 60.11 -5.72 -8.94
N PRO A 2 60.05 -5.42 -10.24
CA PRO A 2 59.38 -4.25 -10.74
C PRO A 2 57.83 -4.43 -10.61
N PHE A 3 57.16 -3.36 -10.25
CA PHE A 3 55.73 -3.25 -9.99
C PHE A 3 54.81 -3.80 -11.11
N GLY A 4 55.27 -3.87 -12.35
CA GLY A 4 54.51 -4.38 -13.49
C GLY A 4 54.13 -5.87 -13.38
N ARG A 5 54.95 -6.71 -12.79
CA ARG A 5 54.68 -8.13 -12.64
C ARG A 5 53.61 -8.46 -11.59
N LEU A 6 53.39 -7.55 -10.63
CA LEU A 6 52.33 -7.72 -9.63
C LEU A 6 50.96 -7.36 -10.23
N TYR A 7 50.94 -6.44 -11.18
CA TYR A 7 49.72 -6.03 -11.89
C TYR A 7 49.19 -7.13 -12.80
N ASP A 8 50.10 -7.81 -13.51
CA ASP A 8 49.73 -8.89 -14.42
C ASP A 8 49.19 -10.13 -13.68
N ILE A 9 49.68 -10.37 -12.47
CA ILE A 9 49.20 -11.50 -11.63
C ILE A 9 47.79 -11.23 -11.04
N LEU A 10 47.43 -9.98 -10.83
CA LEU A 10 46.16 -9.57 -10.26
C LEU A 10 45.05 -9.33 -11.30
N ALA A 11 45.43 -9.04 -12.54
CA ALA A 11 44.48 -8.83 -13.64
C ALA A 11 43.82 -10.13 -14.13
N ASP A 12 44.48 -11.26 -13.91
CA ASP A 12 44.07 -12.56 -14.49
C ASP A 12 43.05 -13.37 -13.62
N LYS A 13 42.58 -12.85 -12.46
CA LYS A 13 41.60 -13.54 -11.62
C LYS A 13 40.50 -12.63 -11.05
N LYS A 14 39.45 -12.47 -11.83
CA LYS A 14 38.05 -12.32 -11.33
C LYS A 14 37.81 -11.39 -10.13
N ASN A 15 38.36 -10.20 -10.06
CA ASN A 15 37.82 -9.19 -9.11
C ASN A 15 38.12 -7.77 -9.64
N ALA A 16 37.19 -7.25 -10.44
CA ALA A 16 37.20 -5.85 -10.90
C ALA A 16 37.28 -4.84 -9.72
N PHE A 17 36.79 -5.22 -8.56
CA PHE A 17 36.79 -4.41 -7.34
C PHE A 17 38.21 -4.18 -6.77
N VAL A 18 39.12 -5.17 -6.87
CA VAL A 18 40.47 -5.07 -6.34
C VAL A 18 41.36 -4.25 -7.32
N ALA A 19 41.10 -4.33 -8.62
CA ALA A 19 41.79 -3.53 -9.64
C ALA A 19 41.45 -2.04 -9.54
N ASP A 20 40.21 -1.69 -9.24
CA ASP A 20 39.76 -0.30 -9.06
C ASP A 20 40.36 0.34 -7.79
N MET A 21 40.46 -0.44 -6.70
CA MET A 21 41.13 0.01 -5.48
C MET A 21 42.63 0.25 -5.67
N LEU A 22 43.32 -0.59 -6.45
CA LEU A 22 44.76 -0.44 -6.72
C LEU A 22 45.06 0.69 -7.73
N GLY A 23 44.12 0.98 -8.64
CA GLY A 23 44.18 2.14 -9.54
C GLY A 23 44.16 3.47 -8.76
N GLY A 24 43.41 3.54 -7.67
CA GLY A 24 43.40 4.69 -6.74
C GLY A 24 44.74 4.93 -6.06
N PHE A 25 45.49 3.89 -5.71
CA PHE A 25 46.81 3.99 -5.06
C PHE A 25 47.91 4.47 -5.99
N SER A 26 47.85 4.12 -7.28
CA SER A 26 48.81 4.62 -8.27
C SER A 26 48.71 6.13 -8.48
N ASN A 27 47.50 6.69 -8.41
CA ASN A 27 47.29 8.13 -8.52
C ASN A 27 47.76 8.90 -7.26
N ILE A 28 47.68 8.32 -6.07
CA ILE A 28 48.17 8.93 -4.84
C ILE A 28 49.69 8.94 -4.81
N ALA A 29 50.36 7.88 -5.27
CA ALA A 29 51.81 7.82 -5.40
C ALA A 29 52.33 8.84 -6.43
N TYR A 30 51.63 9.04 -7.55
CA TYR A 30 51.96 10.02 -8.57
C TYR A 30 51.76 11.46 -8.07
N ILE A 31 50.73 11.76 -7.31
CA ILE A 31 50.48 13.07 -6.70
C ILE A 31 51.56 13.39 -5.65
N CYS A 32 51.98 12.42 -4.84
CA CYS A 32 53.05 12.61 -3.86
C CYS A 32 54.41 12.90 -4.50
N THR A 33 54.72 12.36 -5.70
CA THR A 33 55.96 12.64 -6.43
C THR A 33 55.97 14.01 -7.10
N LEU A 34 54.80 14.56 -7.45
CA LEU A 34 54.70 15.88 -8.10
C LEU A 34 54.69 17.06 -7.10
N LEU A 35 54.32 16.84 -5.85
CA LEU A 35 54.13 17.92 -4.87
C LEU A 35 55.29 18.15 -3.91
N LEU A 36 56.35 17.32 -3.91
CA LEU A 36 57.44 17.41 -2.93
C LEU A 36 58.85 17.39 -3.55
N PRO A 37 59.30 18.45 -4.20
CA PRO A 37 60.69 18.49 -4.70
C PRO A 37 61.76 18.73 -3.63
N ASN A 38 61.42 18.98 -2.36
CA ASN A 38 62.39 19.43 -1.34
C ASN A 38 62.20 18.87 0.06
N ILE A 39 61.75 17.65 0.25
CA ILE A 39 61.72 17.02 1.59
C ILE A 39 62.69 15.83 1.58
N TYR A 40 63.70 15.94 2.42
CA TYR A 40 64.71 14.95 2.75
C TYR A 40 64.17 13.54 2.92
N ILE A 41 64.88 12.61 2.31
CA ILE A 41 64.85 11.15 2.46
C ILE A 41 63.93 10.68 3.62
N ILE A 42 62.63 10.56 3.35
CA ILE A 42 61.75 9.79 4.21
C ILE A 42 62.07 8.32 3.89
N ASP A 43 62.56 7.62 4.93
CA ASP A 43 62.92 6.21 4.84
C ASP A 43 61.72 5.42 4.19
N MET A 44 61.99 4.87 3.00
CA MET A 44 61.01 4.06 2.27
C MET A 44 60.34 2.98 3.13
N LYS A 45 61.03 2.56 4.20
CA LYS A 45 60.50 1.61 5.18
C LYS A 45 59.35 2.21 6.00
N ILE A 46 59.34 3.53 6.24
CA ILE A 46 58.26 4.22 6.97
C ILE A 46 57.02 4.36 6.08
N VAL A 47 57.22 4.73 4.83
CA VAL A 47 56.12 4.84 3.85
C VAL A 47 55.47 3.49 3.59
N PHE A 48 56.27 2.42 3.47
CA PHE A 48 55.75 1.06 3.32
C PHE A 48 55.01 0.59 4.57
N ARG A 49 55.50 0.89 5.80
CA ARG A 49 54.81 0.55 7.04
C ARG A 49 53.51 1.31 7.21
N LEU A 50 53.43 2.58 6.82
CA LEU A 50 52.20 3.37 6.87
C LEU A 50 51.16 2.90 5.83
N SER A 51 51.61 2.52 4.63
CA SER A 51 50.68 1.97 3.63
C SER A 51 50.15 0.59 4.00
N VAL A 52 50.96 -0.27 4.63
CA VAL A 52 50.51 -1.55 5.17
C VAL A 52 49.55 -1.35 6.35
N LEU A 53 49.80 -0.36 7.23
CA LEU A 53 48.94 -0.02 8.33
C LEU A 53 47.58 0.55 7.86
N MET A 54 47.58 1.42 6.84
CA MET A 54 46.36 1.93 6.23
C MET A 54 45.56 0.83 5.50
N ALA A 55 46.23 -0.08 4.79
CA ALA A 55 45.61 -1.22 4.18
C ALA A 55 45.00 -2.17 5.22
N ALA A 56 45.67 -2.41 6.36
CA ALA A 56 45.14 -3.19 7.46
C ALA A 56 43.93 -2.50 8.15
N LEU A 57 43.96 -1.17 8.31
CA LEU A 57 42.79 -0.43 8.84
C LEU A 57 41.61 -0.49 7.89
N THR A 58 41.80 -0.37 6.58
CA THR A 58 40.68 -0.49 5.61
C THR A 58 40.15 -1.91 5.53
N ILE A 59 40.97 -2.94 5.70
CA ILE A 59 40.48 -4.33 5.80
C ILE A 59 39.74 -4.56 7.10
N CYS A 60 40.17 -4.00 8.21
CA CYS A 60 39.43 -4.08 9.51
C CYS A 60 38.10 -3.33 9.49
N THR A 61 37.99 -2.18 8.79
CA THR A 61 36.71 -1.48 8.64
C THR A 61 35.76 -2.19 7.70
N ALA A 62 36.25 -2.83 6.65
CA ALA A 62 35.44 -3.67 5.75
C ALA A 62 34.96 -4.98 6.42
N ALA A 63 35.74 -5.56 7.31
CA ALA A 63 35.35 -6.75 8.08
C ALA A 63 34.32 -6.47 9.19
N SER A 64 34.11 -5.18 9.55
CA SER A 64 33.14 -4.75 10.56
C SER A 64 31.77 -4.36 9.96
N ALA A 65 31.52 -4.64 8.67
CA ALA A 65 30.18 -4.56 8.13
C ALA A 65 29.31 -5.58 8.88
N LYS A 66 28.55 -5.11 9.87
CA LYS A 66 27.59 -5.93 10.59
C LYS A 66 26.72 -6.62 9.53
N LYS A 67 26.80 -7.94 9.44
CA LYS A 67 25.82 -8.72 8.63
C LYS A 67 24.46 -8.23 9.05
N LYS A 68 23.72 -7.59 8.12
CA LYS A 68 22.36 -7.12 8.38
C LYS A 68 21.58 -8.35 8.82
N LYS A 69 21.08 -8.34 10.05
CA LYS A 69 20.32 -9.48 10.60
C LYS A 69 19.11 -9.66 9.68
N VAL A 70 18.98 -10.80 9.08
CA VAL A 70 17.81 -11.12 8.25
C VAL A 70 16.63 -11.20 9.22
N GLU A 71 15.62 -10.35 8.99
CA GLU A 71 14.37 -10.43 9.73
C GLU A 71 13.54 -11.59 9.20
N LEU A 72 12.90 -12.31 10.10
CA LEU A 72 12.14 -13.51 9.78
C LEU A 72 10.69 -13.34 10.20
N PHE A 73 9.79 -13.92 9.45
CA PHE A 73 8.42 -14.15 9.84
C PHE A 73 8.34 -15.16 11.00
N PRO A 74 7.21 -15.26 11.72
CA PRO A 74 7.03 -16.21 12.82
C PRO A 74 7.31 -17.68 12.45
N ASP A 75 7.11 -18.07 11.19
CA ASP A 75 7.40 -19.42 10.70
C ASP A 75 8.89 -19.66 10.35
N GLY A 76 9.74 -18.64 10.52
CA GLY A 76 11.17 -18.71 10.24
C GLY A 76 11.56 -18.40 8.80
N THR A 77 10.62 -18.07 7.92
CA THR A 77 10.92 -17.61 6.56
C THR A 77 11.44 -16.17 6.54
N PRO A 78 12.42 -15.84 5.66
CA PRO A 78 12.90 -14.47 5.55
C PRO A 78 11.82 -13.49 5.10
N ILE A 79 11.72 -12.33 5.75
CA ILE A 79 10.83 -11.25 5.30
C ILE A 79 11.37 -10.71 3.98
N PRO A 80 10.59 -10.77 2.88
CA PRO A 80 11.01 -10.25 1.59
C PRO A 80 11.31 -8.75 1.65
N ALA A 81 12.30 -8.29 0.86
CA ALA A 81 12.68 -6.87 0.79
C ALA A 81 11.52 -5.95 0.38
N TRP A 82 10.51 -6.47 -0.30
CA TRP A 82 9.27 -5.78 -0.67
C TRP A 82 8.57 -5.13 0.54
N PHE A 83 8.58 -5.77 1.73
CA PHE A 83 7.99 -5.21 2.95
C PHE A 83 8.77 -4.02 3.53
N SER A 84 10.02 -3.81 3.10
CA SER A 84 10.81 -2.63 3.45
C SER A 84 10.61 -1.46 2.47
N ASP A 85 9.92 -1.69 1.34
CA ASP A 85 9.63 -0.66 0.34
C ASP A 85 8.40 0.14 0.76
N THR A 86 8.65 1.24 1.45
CA THR A 86 7.64 2.23 1.87
C THR A 86 7.64 3.47 0.98
N VAL A 87 8.34 3.42 -0.15
CA VAL A 87 8.38 4.52 -1.11
C VAL A 87 7.02 4.64 -1.79
N LYS A 88 6.50 5.84 -1.80
CA LYS A 88 5.24 6.16 -2.48
C LYS A 88 5.39 6.10 -3.98
N VAL A 89 4.37 5.63 -4.65
CA VAL A 89 4.32 5.66 -6.12
C VAL A 89 4.34 7.10 -6.59
N ASP A 90 5.24 7.43 -7.52
CA ASP A 90 5.21 8.73 -8.21
C ASP A 90 4.02 8.76 -9.18
N ILE A 91 3.05 9.60 -8.89
CA ILE A 91 1.83 9.75 -9.69
C ILE A 91 2.10 10.17 -11.14
N ASN A 92 3.25 10.78 -11.41
CA ASN A 92 3.62 11.18 -12.77
C ASN A 92 4.01 9.99 -13.65
N THR A 93 4.26 8.83 -13.06
CA THR A 93 4.54 7.57 -13.77
C THR A 93 3.27 6.80 -14.15
N LEU A 94 2.09 7.22 -13.65
CA LEU A 94 0.82 6.54 -13.82
C LEU A 94 0.08 6.90 -15.13
N GLY A 95 0.80 7.48 -16.08
CA GLY A 95 0.28 7.78 -17.40
C GLY A 95 -0.41 9.15 -17.53
N LYS A 96 -1.22 9.29 -18.56
CA LYS A 96 -1.94 10.53 -18.89
C LYS A 96 -2.96 10.86 -17.78
N LYS A 97 -3.06 12.14 -17.44
CA LYS A 97 -4.06 12.64 -16.49
C LYS A 97 -5.40 12.89 -17.20
N TYR A 98 -6.47 12.40 -16.61
CA TYR A 98 -7.86 12.60 -17.03
C TYR A 98 -8.57 13.33 -15.89
N VAL A 99 -8.57 14.67 -15.94
CA VAL A 99 -9.25 15.51 -14.95
C VAL A 99 -10.74 15.47 -15.23
N ILE A 100 -11.55 14.98 -14.29
CA ILE A 100 -12.97 14.70 -14.55
C ILE A 100 -13.77 15.93 -14.99
N THR A 101 -13.39 17.13 -14.54
CA THR A 101 -14.04 18.38 -14.95
C THR A 101 -13.83 18.72 -16.42
N ASP A 102 -12.73 18.30 -17.03
CA ASP A 102 -12.46 18.50 -18.45
C ASP A 102 -13.41 17.66 -19.33
N TYR A 103 -14.10 16.70 -18.74
CA TYR A 103 -15.10 15.82 -19.34
C TYR A 103 -16.54 16.20 -18.94
N GLY A 104 -16.74 17.38 -18.38
CA GLY A 104 -18.05 17.94 -18.03
C GLY A 104 -18.61 17.51 -16.67
N VAL A 105 -17.85 16.77 -15.85
CA VAL A 105 -18.26 16.47 -14.48
C VAL A 105 -18.19 17.77 -13.65
N LYS A 106 -19.24 18.06 -12.88
CA LYS A 106 -19.36 19.32 -12.14
C LYS A 106 -19.01 19.12 -10.67
N SER A 107 -18.34 20.10 -10.08
CA SER A 107 -18.17 20.15 -8.61
C SER A 107 -19.50 20.50 -7.97
N ASP A 108 -20.30 19.47 -7.68
CA ASP A 108 -21.62 19.58 -7.08
C ASP A 108 -21.88 18.38 -6.15
N SER A 109 -22.12 18.65 -4.89
CA SER A 109 -22.36 17.64 -3.87
C SER A 109 -23.80 17.12 -3.84
N THR A 110 -24.68 17.61 -4.69
CA THR A 110 -26.13 17.29 -4.72
C THR A 110 -26.52 16.47 -5.95
N ILE A 111 -25.74 16.54 -7.02
CA ILE A 111 -25.99 15.84 -8.30
C ILE A 111 -25.16 14.57 -8.34
N VAL A 112 -25.81 13.41 -8.45
CA VAL A 112 -25.13 12.12 -8.63
C VAL A 112 -24.63 12.02 -10.08
N GLN A 113 -23.30 11.91 -10.25
CA GLN A 113 -22.62 11.96 -11.56
C GLN A 113 -21.85 10.65 -11.84
N THR A 114 -22.38 9.53 -11.37
CA THR A 114 -21.70 8.22 -11.48
C THR A 114 -21.38 7.87 -12.93
N GLU A 115 -22.35 8.02 -13.85
CA GLU A 115 -22.16 7.65 -15.24
C GLU A 115 -21.14 8.53 -15.94
N GLN A 116 -21.15 9.84 -15.64
CA GLN A 116 -20.18 10.79 -16.20
C GLN A 116 -18.77 10.48 -15.75
N ILE A 117 -18.56 10.23 -14.44
CA ILE A 117 -17.24 9.87 -13.89
C ILE A 117 -16.82 8.50 -14.44
N GLN A 118 -17.72 7.52 -14.50
CA GLN A 118 -17.41 6.20 -15.06
C GLN A 118 -16.97 6.30 -16.53
N LYS A 119 -17.61 7.15 -17.30
CA LYS A 119 -17.22 7.39 -18.72
C LYS A 119 -15.79 7.92 -18.83
N VAL A 120 -15.32 8.74 -17.90
CA VAL A 120 -13.91 9.19 -17.88
C VAL A 120 -12.97 8.03 -17.61
N ILE A 121 -13.31 7.15 -16.67
CA ILE A 121 -12.55 5.94 -16.37
C ILE A 121 -12.51 5.03 -17.61
N ASP A 122 -13.65 4.83 -18.26
CA ASP A 122 -13.77 3.99 -19.46
C ASP A 122 -12.95 4.56 -20.61
N THR A 123 -13.04 5.86 -20.84
CA THR A 123 -12.22 6.57 -21.84
C THR A 123 -10.73 6.43 -21.59
N ALA A 124 -10.31 6.56 -20.34
CA ALA A 124 -8.89 6.36 -19.98
C ALA A 124 -8.44 4.92 -20.28
N ALA A 125 -9.24 3.93 -19.90
CA ALA A 125 -8.93 2.52 -20.15
C ALA A 125 -8.83 2.20 -21.65
N GLU A 126 -9.74 2.71 -22.46
CA GLU A 126 -9.75 2.55 -23.94
C GLU A 126 -8.51 3.20 -24.59
N ASN A 127 -7.95 4.24 -23.98
CA ASN A 127 -6.73 4.91 -24.42
C ASN A 127 -5.45 4.37 -23.79
N GLY A 128 -5.46 3.17 -23.24
CA GLY A 128 -4.28 2.51 -22.70
C GLY A 128 -4.02 2.78 -21.22
N GLY A 129 -4.97 3.39 -20.52
CA GLY A 129 -4.89 3.69 -19.07
C GLY A 129 -4.56 5.14 -18.77
N GLY A 130 -4.37 5.42 -17.48
CA GLY A 130 -3.99 6.75 -16.98
C GLY A 130 -4.56 7.07 -15.60
N LEU A 131 -4.29 8.28 -15.17
CA LEU A 131 -4.63 8.78 -13.84
C LEU A 131 -5.94 9.57 -13.90
N ILE A 132 -6.98 9.04 -13.29
CA ILE A 132 -8.27 9.72 -13.13
C ILE A 132 -8.13 10.71 -11.99
N VAL A 133 -8.22 11.98 -12.27
CA VAL A 133 -8.02 13.07 -11.30
C VAL A 133 -9.36 13.63 -10.87
N ILE A 134 -9.63 13.53 -9.57
CA ILE A 134 -10.70 14.27 -8.90
C ILE A 134 -10.11 15.60 -8.44
N PRO A 135 -10.37 16.72 -9.11
CA PRO A 135 -9.80 18.02 -8.76
C PRO A 135 -10.49 18.62 -7.55
N LYS A 136 -9.94 19.71 -7.01
CA LYS A 136 -10.54 20.45 -5.89
C LYS A 136 -12.02 20.70 -6.07
N GLY A 137 -12.82 20.34 -5.08
CA GLY A 137 -14.27 20.42 -5.08
C GLY A 137 -14.91 19.16 -4.54
N THR A 138 -16.24 19.04 -4.61
CA THR A 138 -16.99 17.88 -4.14
C THR A 138 -17.79 17.26 -5.28
N PHE A 139 -17.62 15.96 -5.50
CA PHE A 139 -18.21 15.19 -6.59
C PHE A 139 -18.99 14.00 -6.04
N LEU A 140 -20.30 13.99 -6.23
CA LEU A 140 -21.19 12.96 -5.70
C LEU A 140 -21.33 11.81 -6.70
N SER A 141 -21.12 10.58 -6.21
CA SER A 141 -21.18 9.37 -7.06
C SER A 141 -21.78 8.16 -6.32
N GLY A 142 -22.29 7.21 -7.10
CA GLY A 142 -22.46 5.82 -6.70
C GLY A 142 -21.22 4.99 -7.07
N SER A 143 -21.42 3.71 -7.39
CA SER A 143 -20.32 2.78 -7.67
C SER A 143 -19.52 3.14 -8.91
N LEU A 144 -18.19 3.29 -8.73
CA LEU A 144 -17.21 3.47 -9.79
C LEU A 144 -16.34 2.21 -9.94
N PHE A 145 -16.09 1.80 -11.18
CA PHE A 145 -15.34 0.59 -11.51
C PHE A 145 -14.08 0.96 -12.30
N PHE A 146 -12.93 0.80 -11.65
CA PHE A 146 -11.64 1.02 -12.27
C PHE A 146 -11.29 -0.18 -13.17
N LYS A 147 -10.48 0.07 -14.18
CA LYS A 147 -10.10 -0.89 -15.21
C LYS A 147 -8.57 -1.02 -15.28
N LYS A 148 -8.10 -2.05 -15.97
CA LYS A 148 -6.66 -2.26 -16.17
C LYS A 148 -5.99 -0.98 -16.68
N GLY A 149 -4.91 -0.59 -16.02
CA GLY A 149 -4.11 0.60 -16.34
C GLY A 149 -4.71 1.92 -15.88
N THR A 150 -5.89 1.94 -15.24
CA THR A 150 -6.47 3.18 -14.69
C THR A 150 -6.19 3.29 -13.20
N HIS A 151 -5.93 4.50 -12.72
CA HIS A 151 -5.58 4.81 -11.34
C HIS A 151 -6.43 5.99 -10.84
N LEU A 152 -6.61 6.13 -9.52
CA LEU A 152 -7.38 7.22 -8.91
C LEU A 152 -6.45 8.18 -8.18
N TYR A 153 -6.59 9.47 -8.47
CA TYR A 153 -5.96 10.54 -7.73
C TYR A 153 -6.99 11.53 -7.22
N VAL A 154 -7.03 11.72 -5.91
CA VAL A 154 -7.92 12.69 -5.27
C VAL A 154 -7.07 13.87 -4.81
N ASP A 155 -7.22 15.00 -5.46
CA ASP A 155 -6.38 16.19 -5.23
C ASP A 155 -6.62 16.80 -3.84
N GLU A 156 -5.68 17.57 -3.35
CA GLU A 156 -5.84 18.28 -2.08
C GLU A 156 -7.04 19.24 -2.14
N GLY A 157 -7.94 19.11 -1.16
CA GLY A 157 -9.20 19.86 -1.15
C GLY A 157 -10.30 19.30 -2.06
N ALA A 158 -10.04 18.15 -2.69
CA ALA A 158 -11.06 17.38 -3.41
C ALA A 158 -11.79 16.41 -2.49
N THR A 159 -13.06 16.17 -2.78
CA THR A 159 -13.87 15.12 -2.15
C THR A 159 -14.62 14.32 -3.20
N LEU A 160 -14.30 13.03 -3.33
CA LEU A 160 -15.16 12.05 -3.96
C LEU A 160 -16.17 11.58 -2.91
N LYS A 161 -17.43 12.00 -3.05
CA LYS A 161 -18.48 11.73 -2.06
C LYS A 161 -19.39 10.61 -2.54
N GLY A 162 -19.61 9.61 -1.70
CA GLY A 162 -20.59 8.55 -1.94
C GLY A 162 -22.02 9.05 -1.80
N SER A 163 -22.92 8.48 -2.58
CA SER A 163 -24.34 8.75 -2.42
C SER A 163 -24.85 8.14 -1.10
N ASP A 164 -25.73 8.85 -0.43
CA ASP A 164 -26.47 8.39 0.76
C ASP A 164 -27.69 7.51 0.42
N ARG A 165 -27.85 7.13 -0.86
CA ARG A 165 -28.96 6.32 -1.34
C ARG A 165 -28.47 5.05 -2.00
N ILE A 166 -28.85 3.90 -1.44
CA ILE A 166 -28.38 2.57 -1.87
C ILE A 166 -28.69 2.27 -3.35
N LYS A 167 -29.75 2.83 -3.91
CA LYS A 167 -30.13 2.64 -5.31
C LYS A 167 -29.08 3.12 -6.33
N HIS A 168 -28.13 3.95 -5.90
CA HIS A 168 -27.04 4.42 -6.75
C HIS A 168 -25.83 3.47 -6.75
N PHE A 169 -25.90 2.38 -6.00
CA PHE A 169 -24.88 1.34 -5.96
C PHE A 169 -25.37 0.09 -6.67
N LYS A 170 -24.55 -0.46 -7.56
CA LYS A 170 -24.89 -1.69 -8.31
C LYS A 170 -24.84 -2.91 -7.41
N ILE A 171 -25.73 -3.87 -7.63
CA ILE A 171 -25.65 -5.20 -7.04
C ILE A 171 -24.90 -6.10 -8.02
N LEU A 172 -23.92 -6.83 -7.52
CA LEU A 172 -23.10 -7.77 -8.30
C LEU A 172 -22.66 -8.95 -7.43
N ASP A 173 -22.08 -9.96 -8.04
CA ASP A 173 -21.43 -11.04 -7.31
C ASP A 173 -20.25 -10.46 -6.55
N SER A 174 -20.19 -10.73 -5.26
CA SER A 174 -19.28 -10.08 -4.34
C SER A 174 -18.92 -11.00 -3.18
N ARG A 175 -18.18 -10.47 -2.25
CA ARG A 175 -17.74 -11.15 -1.03
C ARG A 175 -18.10 -10.31 0.18
N MET A 176 -18.68 -10.93 1.21
CA MET A 176 -19.00 -10.26 2.46
C MET A 176 -19.09 -11.27 3.61
N GLU A 177 -18.49 -10.91 4.75
CA GLU A 177 -18.47 -11.78 5.96
C GLU A 177 -18.13 -13.23 5.66
N GLY A 178 -17.04 -13.48 4.91
CA GLY A 178 -16.56 -14.82 4.62
C GLY A 178 -17.43 -15.64 3.66
N GLN A 179 -18.35 -15.01 2.93
CA GLN A 179 -19.29 -15.66 2.00
C GLN A 179 -19.35 -14.95 0.66
N CYS A 180 -19.41 -15.71 -0.44
CA CYS A 180 -19.69 -15.19 -1.78
C CYS A 180 -21.19 -15.08 -1.99
N LEU A 181 -21.67 -13.88 -2.31
CA LEU A 181 -23.09 -13.58 -2.49
C LEU A 181 -23.29 -12.34 -3.35
N LYS A 182 -24.54 -12.09 -3.75
CA LYS A 182 -24.88 -10.82 -4.37
C LYS A 182 -24.95 -9.71 -3.32
N TYR A 183 -24.12 -8.67 -3.53
CA TYR A 183 -24.04 -7.54 -2.61
C TYR A 183 -23.82 -6.23 -3.34
N PHE A 184 -24.03 -5.11 -2.67
CA PHE A 184 -23.79 -3.79 -3.24
C PHE A 184 -22.29 -3.56 -3.47
N ALA A 185 -21.95 -3.06 -4.65
CA ALA A 185 -20.62 -2.60 -4.96
C ALA A 185 -20.18 -1.45 -4.04
N ALA A 186 -18.89 -1.28 -3.87
CA ALA A 186 -18.31 -0.14 -3.14
C ALA A 186 -18.44 1.16 -3.95
N LEU A 187 -18.07 2.29 -3.33
CA LEU A 187 -17.90 3.54 -4.07
C LEU A 187 -16.75 3.42 -5.08
N VAL A 188 -15.63 2.86 -4.67
CA VAL A 188 -14.46 2.59 -5.53
C VAL A 188 -14.25 1.08 -5.61
N ASN A 189 -14.26 0.53 -6.83
CA ASN A 189 -14.09 -0.90 -7.08
C ASN A 189 -12.95 -1.15 -8.07
N ALA A 190 -12.10 -2.13 -7.78
CA ALA A 190 -11.10 -2.68 -8.67
C ALA A 190 -11.16 -4.21 -8.61
N ASP A 191 -11.25 -4.88 -9.76
CA ASP A 191 -11.30 -6.34 -9.82
C ASP A 191 -10.40 -6.86 -10.95
N GLY A 192 -9.54 -7.83 -10.63
CA GLY A 192 -8.64 -8.49 -11.58
C GLY A 192 -7.57 -7.57 -12.19
N ILE A 193 -7.17 -6.52 -11.49
CA ILE A 193 -6.21 -5.51 -11.98
C ILE A 193 -4.82 -5.79 -11.41
N ASP A 194 -3.82 -5.78 -12.27
CA ASP A 194 -2.42 -5.73 -11.88
C ASP A 194 -1.89 -4.30 -12.01
N GLY A 195 -1.41 -3.73 -10.90
CA GLY A 195 -0.95 -2.34 -10.83
C GLY A 195 -2.08 -1.33 -10.67
N PHE A 196 -2.77 -1.28 -9.53
CA PHE A 196 -3.79 -0.27 -9.22
C PHE A 196 -3.30 0.69 -8.13
N THR A 197 -3.50 1.98 -8.33
CA THR A 197 -3.11 2.99 -7.35
C THR A 197 -4.27 3.92 -7.00
N ILE A 198 -4.50 4.13 -5.70
CA ILE A 198 -5.30 5.23 -5.16
C ILE A 198 -4.35 6.17 -4.43
N ALA A 199 -4.31 7.44 -4.82
CA ALA A 199 -3.37 8.40 -4.26
C ALA A 199 -3.97 9.80 -4.11
N GLY A 200 -3.23 10.67 -3.45
CA GLY A 200 -3.58 12.08 -3.27
C GLY A 200 -3.89 12.43 -1.83
N LYS A 201 -3.94 13.73 -1.54
CA LYS A 201 -4.24 14.26 -0.20
C LYS A 201 -5.71 14.66 -0.02
N GLY A 202 -6.55 14.30 -0.99
CA GLY A 202 -7.98 14.55 -0.93
C GLY A 202 -8.73 13.47 -0.15
N THR A 203 -10.04 13.54 -0.22
CA THR A 203 -10.94 12.73 0.60
C THR A 203 -11.83 11.85 -0.26
N ILE A 204 -11.90 10.57 0.07
CA ILE A 204 -12.97 9.67 -0.36
C ILE A 204 -13.91 9.52 0.84
N ASN A 205 -15.12 10.08 0.71
CA ASN A 205 -16.10 10.16 1.79
C ASN A 205 -17.30 9.26 1.46
N GLY A 206 -17.52 8.25 2.27
CA GLY A 206 -18.64 7.31 2.08
C GLY A 206 -20.01 7.89 2.34
N ASN A 207 -20.10 9.07 3.01
CA ASN A 207 -21.37 9.73 3.34
C ASN A 207 -22.34 8.80 4.11
N GLY A 208 -21.80 8.04 5.07
CA GLY A 208 -22.45 6.89 5.71
C GLY A 208 -23.60 7.21 6.66
N HIS A 209 -23.79 8.47 7.06
CA HIS A 209 -24.71 8.86 8.16
C HIS A 209 -26.11 8.27 8.03
N ASN A 210 -26.77 8.41 6.88
CA ASN A 210 -28.14 7.90 6.66
C ASN A 210 -28.20 6.36 6.76
N TYR A 211 -27.16 5.68 6.30
CA TYR A 211 -27.05 4.21 6.40
C TYR A 211 -26.88 3.75 7.85
N TRP A 212 -26.11 4.50 8.67
CA TRP A 212 -25.90 4.19 10.08
C TRP A 212 -27.19 4.39 10.87
N GLU A 213 -27.90 5.48 10.59
CA GLU A 213 -29.19 5.79 11.19
C GLU A 213 -30.23 4.69 10.92
N GLU A 214 -30.35 4.30 9.64
CA GLU A 214 -31.23 3.20 9.24
C GLU A 214 -30.86 1.88 9.92
N PHE A 215 -29.58 1.54 10.02
CA PHE A 215 -29.13 0.34 10.72
C PHE A 215 -29.55 0.33 12.19
N TRP A 216 -29.34 1.43 12.90
CA TRP A 216 -29.69 1.53 14.31
C TRP A 216 -31.21 1.56 14.54
N ILE A 217 -31.99 2.18 13.66
CA ILE A 217 -33.44 2.14 13.69
C ILE A 217 -33.89 0.68 13.54
N ARG A 218 -33.36 -0.06 12.56
CA ARG A 218 -33.72 -1.49 12.40
C ARG A 218 -33.39 -2.30 13.65
N ARG A 219 -32.25 -2.04 14.30
CA ARG A 219 -31.85 -2.71 15.55
C ARG A 219 -32.71 -2.35 16.76
N GLN A 220 -33.43 -1.26 16.75
CA GLN A 220 -34.44 -0.98 17.78
C GLN A 220 -35.63 -1.95 17.69
N TYR A 221 -36.01 -2.32 16.48
CA TYR A 221 -37.14 -3.26 16.26
C TYR A 221 -36.68 -4.73 16.26
N ASN A 222 -35.50 -5.01 15.73
CA ASN A 222 -34.90 -6.33 15.71
C ASN A 222 -33.42 -6.26 16.18
N ARG A 223 -33.20 -6.56 17.46
CA ARG A 223 -31.85 -6.53 18.06
C ARG A 223 -30.84 -7.46 17.37
N GLN A 224 -31.33 -8.49 16.67
CA GLN A 224 -30.51 -9.45 15.93
C GLN A 224 -30.35 -9.08 14.46
N CYS A 225 -30.80 -7.90 14.03
CA CYS A 225 -30.64 -7.43 12.68
C CYS A 225 -29.18 -7.53 12.25
N THR A 226 -28.94 -8.26 11.18
CA THR A 226 -27.61 -8.54 10.61
C THR A 226 -27.22 -7.47 9.58
N ASN A 227 -25.96 -7.50 9.16
CA ASN A 227 -25.50 -6.65 8.07
C ASN A 227 -26.13 -7.03 6.71
N LEU A 228 -26.60 -8.28 6.56
CA LEU A 228 -27.33 -8.73 5.37
C LEU A 228 -28.75 -8.18 5.30
N GLU A 229 -29.38 -7.94 6.47
CA GLU A 229 -30.73 -7.34 6.53
C GLU A 229 -30.68 -5.81 6.38
N ALA A 230 -29.57 -5.18 6.80
CA ALA A 230 -29.33 -3.75 6.67
C ALA A 230 -28.10 -3.50 5.78
N MET A 231 -28.20 -3.89 4.51
CA MET A 231 -27.10 -3.80 3.55
C MET A 231 -26.65 -2.36 3.33
N ARG A 232 -25.34 -2.16 3.30
CA ARG A 232 -24.69 -0.87 3.12
C ARG A 232 -23.47 -1.02 2.20
N PRO A 233 -23.16 -0.07 1.30
CA PRO A 233 -22.00 -0.17 0.46
C PRO A 233 -20.71 0.01 1.27
N ARG A 234 -19.65 -0.67 0.85
CA ARG A 234 -18.27 -0.40 1.31
C ARG A 234 -17.74 0.86 0.65
N LEU A 235 -16.65 1.42 1.20
CA LEU A 235 -15.99 2.57 0.56
C LEU A 235 -15.10 2.14 -0.59
N VAL A 236 -14.18 1.22 -0.34
CA VAL A 236 -13.25 0.68 -1.34
C VAL A 236 -13.33 -0.85 -1.33
N TYR A 237 -13.46 -1.46 -2.51
CA TYR A 237 -13.39 -2.90 -2.69
C TYR A 237 -12.39 -3.27 -3.77
N ILE A 238 -11.38 -4.05 -3.39
CA ILE A 238 -10.29 -4.49 -4.25
C ILE A 238 -10.28 -6.01 -4.24
N SER A 239 -10.58 -6.63 -5.37
CA SER A 239 -10.66 -8.09 -5.49
C SER A 239 -9.80 -8.61 -6.63
N ASN A 240 -9.17 -9.78 -6.42
CA ASN A 240 -8.35 -10.47 -7.41
C ASN A 240 -7.24 -9.59 -8.04
N CYS A 241 -6.75 -8.60 -7.29
CA CYS A 241 -5.79 -7.60 -7.78
C CYS A 241 -4.37 -7.94 -7.32
N LYS A 242 -3.37 -7.44 -8.07
CA LYS A 242 -1.96 -7.51 -7.70
C LYS A 242 -1.31 -6.13 -7.75
N ASN A 243 -0.22 -5.94 -6.98
CA ASN A 243 0.58 -4.70 -7.00
C ASN A 243 -0.27 -3.44 -6.77
N VAL A 244 -1.06 -3.45 -5.70
CA VAL A 244 -1.95 -2.34 -5.34
C VAL A 244 -1.28 -1.41 -4.35
N THR A 245 -1.42 -0.10 -4.55
CA THR A 245 -0.97 0.91 -3.60
C THR A 245 -2.09 1.91 -3.30
N VAL A 246 -2.39 2.10 -2.01
CA VAL A 246 -3.26 3.16 -1.51
C VAL A 246 -2.40 4.08 -0.65
N GLN A 247 -2.30 5.37 -1.01
CA GLN A 247 -1.37 6.27 -0.35
C GLN A 247 -1.92 7.68 -0.11
N ASP A 248 -1.62 8.25 1.06
CA ASP A 248 -1.90 9.62 1.51
C ASP A 248 -3.38 10.03 1.57
N VAL A 249 -4.28 9.27 1.01
CA VAL A 249 -5.69 9.61 0.87
C VAL A 249 -6.43 9.52 2.20
N HIS A 250 -7.42 10.40 2.39
CA HIS A 250 -8.37 10.32 3.49
C HIS A 250 -9.57 9.47 3.09
N LEU A 251 -9.81 8.39 3.81
CA LEU A 251 -10.89 7.43 3.62
C LEU A 251 -11.83 7.56 4.81
N ILE A 252 -12.97 8.23 4.64
CA ILE A 252 -13.81 8.60 5.78
C ILE A 252 -15.28 8.25 5.62
N ASN A 253 -15.94 8.11 6.74
CA ASN A 253 -17.41 7.97 6.84
C ASN A 253 -17.98 6.85 5.97
N SER A 254 -17.30 5.72 5.91
CA SER A 254 -17.83 4.56 5.19
C SER A 254 -19.17 4.12 5.75
N PRO A 255 -20.16 3.79 4.91
CA PRO A 255 -21.42 3.20 5.37
C PRO A 255 -21.25 1.84 6.05
N PHE A 256 -20.24 1.09 5.63
CA PHE A 256 -19.86 -0.25 6.09
C PHE A 256 -18.34 -0.36 6.14
N TRP A 257 -17.74 -1.52 5.94
CA TRP A 257 -16.29 -1.70 5.86
C TRP A 257 -15.64 -0.65 4.96
N THR A 258 -14.57 -0.03 5.47
CA THR A 258 -13.94 1.08 4.73
C THR A 258 -13.12 0.56 3.55
N ASN A 259 -12.20 -0.34 3.79
CA ASN A 259 -11.44 -1.00 2.72
C ASN A 259 -11.61 -2.50 2.85
N HIS A 260 -12.03 -3.15 1.79
CA HIS A 260 -12.10 -4.61 1.73
C HIS A 260 -11.21 -5.14 0.61
N LEU A 261 -10.21 -5.91 1.00
CA LEU A 261 -9.31 -6.63 0.11
C LEU A 261 -9.76 -8.08 0.02
N TYR A 262 -9.94 -8.61 -1.18
CA TYR A 262 -10.29 -10.01 -1.37
C TYR A 262 -9.42 -10.67 -2.44
N LYS A 263 -8.80 -11.80 -2.12
CA LYS A 263 -7.91 -12.57 -3.03
C LYS A 263 -6.92 -11.67 -3.78
N SER A 264 -6.29 -10.74 -3.07
CA SER A 264 -5.36 -9.78 -3.65
C SER A 264 -3.95 -9.99 -3.09
N GLU A 265 -2.93 -9.67 -3.89
CA GLU A 265 -1.54 -9.90 -3.56
C GLU A 265 -0.71 -8.62 -3.74
N TYR A 266 0.33 -8.45 -2.90
CA TYR A 266 1.23 -7.29 -2.94
C TYR A 266 0.48 -5.96 -2.81
N VAL A 267 -0.29 -5.84 -1.72
CA VAL A 267 -1.11 -4.64 -1.43
C VAL A 267 -0.42 -3.78 -0.38
N ARG A 268 -0.28 -2.48 -0.63
CA ARG A 268 0.31 -1.52 0.30
C ARG A 268 -0.65 -0.39 0.63
N TYR A 269 -0.81 -0.10 1.93
CA TYR A 269 -1.40 1.12 2.44
C TYR A 269 -0.30 1.97 3.08
N ILE A 270 -0.06 3.19 2.57
CA ILE A 270 1.05 4.04 3.01
C ILE A 270 0.53 5.43 3.38
N GLY A 271 0.61 5.79 4.67
CA GLY A 271 0.29 7.13 5.15
C GLY A 271 -1.18 7.55 5.00
N CYS A 272 -2.12 6.60 4.93
CA CYS A 272 -3.54 6.88 4.79
C CYS A 272 -4.15 7.35 6.13
N TYR A 273 -5.17 8.21 6.04
CA TYR A 273 -6.02 8.61 7.15
C TYR A 273 -7.39 7.94 7.00
N ILE A 274 -7.74 7.03 7.93
CA ILE A 274 -8.98 6.26 7.88
C ILE A 274 -9.81 6.58 9.11
N TYR A 275 -11.04 7.08 8.88
CA TYR A 275 -11.84 7.62 9.97
C TYR A 275 -13.34 7.35 9.82
N ALA A 276 -13.97 6.99 10.93
CA ALA A 276 -15.42 7.05 11.13
C ALA A 276 -15.73 7.73 12.46
N PRO A 277 -16.87 8.48 12.59
CA PRO A 277 -17.22 9.17 13.81
C PRO A 277 -17.40 8.20 14.99
N THR A 278 -16.80 8.50 16.10
CA THR A 278 -16.87 7.70 17.34
C THR A 278 -17.81 8.28 18.38
N SER A 279 -18.45 9.41 18.08
CA SER A 279 -19.47 10.10 18.89
C SER A 279 -20.71 10.40 18.04
N GLY A 280 -21.83 10.64 18.67
CA GLY A 280 -23.12 10.79 17.96
C GLY A 280 -23.63 9.44 17.44
N ILE A 281 -24.12 9.41 16.20
CA ILE A 281 -24.53 8.16 15.53
C ILE A 281 -23.27 7.39 15.14
N LYS A 282 -23.05 6.25 15.80
CA LYS A 282 -21.89 5.38 15.54
C LYS A 282 -22.03 4.71 14.17
N ALA A 283 -20.93 4.68 13.44
CA ALA A 283 -20.82 3.93 12.20
C ALA A 283 -20.69 2.42 12.48
N PRO A 284 -21.71 1.60 12.26
CA PRO A 284 -21.65 0.17 12.58
C PRO A 284 -20.81 -0.56 11.54
N SER A 285 -19.98 -1.50 11.99
CA SER A 285 -19.10 -2.32 11.13
C SER A 285 -18.27 -1.46 10.16
N SER A 286 -17.59 -0.45 10.72
CA SER A 286 -16.78 0.50 9.95
C SER A 286 -15.30 0.17 9.98
N ASP A 287 -14.96 -1.12 9.99
CA ASP A 287 -13.60 -1.64 9.97
C ASP A 287 -12.74 -0.84 8.98
N ALA A 288 -11.49 -0.49 9.38
CA ALA A 288 -10.67 0.36 8.52
C ALA A 288 -10.11 -0.42 7.32
N ILE A 289 -9.57 -1.62 7.56
CA ILE A 289 -9.04 -2.48 6.50
C ILE A 289 -9.38 -3.94 6.81
N ASP A 290 -10.21 -4.55 5.98
CA ASP A 290 -10.52 -5.98 5.99
C ASP A 290 -9.64 -6.70 4.97
N ILE A 291 -8.84 -7.66 5.42
CA ILE A 291 -7.95 -8.48 4.60
C ILE A 291 -8.56 -9.88 4.52
N ASP A 292 -9.05 -10.26 3.35
CA ASP A 292 -9.82 -11.49 3.11
C ASP A 292 -9.14 -12.36 2.03
N VAL A 293 -8.48 -13.44 2.44
CA VAL A 293 -7.75 -14.36 1.56
C VAL A 293 -6.66 -13.66 0.74
N CYS A 294 -5.84 -12.83 1.38
CA CYS A 294 -4.81 -12.04 0.72
C CYS A 294 -3.40 -12.52 1.07
N ASP A 295 -2.43 -12.19 0.22
CA ASP A 295 -1.01 -12.48 0.43
C ASP A 295 -0.15 -11.23 0.22
N ASN A 296 0.91 -11.09 1.06
CA ASN A 296 1.84 -9.98 1.00
C ASN A 296 1.13 -8.60 1.13
N VAL A 297 0.66 -8.28 2.33
CA VAL A 297 0.00 -7.00 2.63
C VAL A 297 0.86 -6.18 3.58
N LEU A 298 1.15 -4.93 3.21
CA LEU A 298 1.88 -3.96 4.03
C LEU A 298 0.97 -2.78 4.38
N ILE A 299 0.80 -2.51 5.67
CA ILE A 299 0.12 -1.31 6.17
C ILE A 299 1.16 -0.49 6.94
N HIS A 300 1.52 0.69 6.42
CA HIS A 300 2.60 1.50 6.95
C HIS A 300 2.19 2.94 7.17
N GLY A 301 2.44 3.46 8.40
CA GLY A 301 2.29 4.87 8.73
C GLY A 301 0.85 5.41 8.62
N CYS A 302 -0.16 4.53 8.69
CA CYS A 302 -1.56 4.93 8.61
C CYS A 302 -2.11 5.38 9.97
N TYR A 303 -3.05 6.31 9.93
CA TYR A 303 -3.91 6.63 11.07
C TYR A 303 -5.28 5.98 10.88
N MET A 304 -5.75 5.26 11.90
CA MET A 304 -7.04 4.56 11.89
C MET A 304 -7.84 4.86 13.15
N SER A 305 -9.05 5.40 13.00
CA SER A 305 -9.98 5.66 14.10
C SER A 305 -11.41 5.42 13.61
N VAL A 306 -11.97 4.28 13.98
CA VAL A 306 -13.25 3.78 13.46
C VAL A 306 -14.10 3.17 14.59
N ASN A 307 -15.33 2.78 14.32
CA ASN A 307 -16.21 2.18 15.33
C ASN A 307 -16.22 0.64 15.33
N ASP A 308 -15.28 0.05 14.65
CA ASP A 308 -15.02 -1.38 14.64
C ASP A 308 -13.51 -1.63 14.61
N ASP A 309 -13.02 -2.70 14.01
CA ASP A 309 -11.61 -3.05 14.00
C ASP A 309 -10.78 -2.14 13.07
N ALA A 310 -9.53 -1.85 13.47
CA ALA A 310 -8.61 -1.14 12.58
C ALA A 310 -8.16 -2.04 11.41
N VAL A 311 -7.70 -3.25 11.71
CA VAL A 311 -7.38 -4.25 10.69
C VAL A 311 -8.04 -5.57 11.09
N ALA A 312 -8.84 -6.14 10.20
CA ALA A 312 -9.52 -7.41 10.43
C ALA A 312 -9.11 -8.45 9.39
N MET A 313 -8.66 -9.61 9.84
CA MET A 313 -8.36 -10.76 8.99
C MET A 313 -9.63 -11.56 8.76
N LYS A 314 -9.97 -11.77 7.51
CA LYS A 314 -11.13 -12.55 7.07
C LYS A 314 -10.65 -13.72 6.21
N GLY A 315 -11.42 -14.77 6.09
CA GLY A 315 -10.99 -15.95 5.33
C GLY A 315 -12.13 -16.87 4.95
N GLY A 316 -13.19 -16.93 5.76
CA GLY A 316 -14.35 -17.76 5.49
C GLY A 316 -15.23 -17.96 6.72
N LYS A 317 -16.50 -18.28 6.53
CA LYS A 317 -17.52 -18.37 7.57
C LYS A 317 -18.19 -19.75 7.61
N GLY A 318 -18.41 -20.24 8.80
CA GLY A 318 -19.17 -21.46 9.07
C GLY A 318 -18.33 -22.72 9.21
N THR A 319 -18.98 -23.81 9.60
CA THR A 319 -18.33 -25.09 9.98
C THR A 319 -17.51 -25.73 8.86
N TRP A 320 -17.88 -25.48 7.62
CA TRP A 320 -17.21 -26.06 6.44
C TRP A 320 -16.50 -24.99 5.62
N ALA A 321 -16.13 -23.88 6.24
CA ALA A 321 -15.49 -22.76 5.55
C ALA A 321 -14.19 -23.18 4.86
N ASP A 322 -13.43 -24.12 5.43
CA ASP A 322 -12.20 -24.68 4.89
C ASP A 322 -12.41 -25.56 3.64
N LYS A 323 -13.64 -25.90 3.29
CA LYS A 323 -13.99 -26.67 2.09
C LYS A 323 -14.44 -25.81 0.91
N ASP A 324 -14.77 -24.53 1.14
CA ASP A 324 -15.15 -23.62 0.07
C ASP A 324 -13.89 -23.07 -0.64
N PRO A 325 -13.73 -23.28 -1.96
CA PRO A 325 -12.55 -22.82 -2.70
C PRO A 325 -12.44 -21.28 -2.77
N ASN A 326 -13.49 -20.58 -2.39
CA ASN A 326 -13.46 -19.12 -2.27
C ASN A 326 -12.86 -18.62 -0.96
N ASN A 327 -12.72 -19.50 0.00
CA ASN A 327 -12.15 -19.23 1.31
C ASN A 327 -10.66 -19.60 1.37
N GLY A 328 -9.97 -19.06 2.35
CA GLY A 328 -8.55 -19.35 2.58
C GLY A 328 -7.94 -18.51 3.68
N ALA A 329 -6.67 -18.70 3.89
CA ALA A 329 -5.87 -17.97 4.86
C ALA A 329 -5.35 -16.65 4.26
N ASN A 330 -5.03 -15.70 5.14
CA ASN A 330 -4.16 -14.58 4.80
C ASN A 330 -2.71 -14.97 5.12
N HIS A 331 -1.77 -14.54 4.29
CA HIS A 331 -0.36 -14.80 4.49
C HIS A 331 0.47 -13.52 4.40
N ASN A 332 1.55 -13.46 5.19
CA ASN A 332 2.57 -12.43 5.09
C ASN A 332 1.97 -11.01 5.19
N VAL A 333 1.45 -10.66 6.36
CA VAL A 333 0.89 -9.33 6.63
C VAL A 333 1.78 -8.59 7.62
N ILE A 334 2.22 -7.39 7.27
CA ILE A 334 3.00 -6.51 8.17
C ILE A 334 2.25 -5.20 8.36
N ILE A 335 2.00 -4.87 9.63
CA ILE A 335 1.39 -3.61 10.06
C ILE A 335 2.42 -2.89 10.92
N GLN A 336 2.87 -1.72 10.47
CA GLN A 336 3.95 -1.02 11.17
C GLN A 336 3.80 0.50 11.14
N HIS A 337 4.30 1.15 12.18
CA HIS A 337 4.29 2.61 12.34
C HIS A 337 2.90 3.25 12.23
N CYS A 338 1.84 2.49 12.49
CA CYS A 338 0.46 2.97 12.46
C CYS A 338 0.07 3.63 13.79
N THR A 339 -0.84 4.57 13.70
CA THR A 339 -1.44 5.23 14.86
C THR A 339 -2.91 4.87 14.95
N TYR A 340 -3.34 4.41 16.11
CA TYR A 340 -4.72 4.05 16.36
C TYR A 340 -5.37 5.08 17.28
N GLY A 341 -6.51 5.62 16.80
CA GLY A 341 -7.41 6.39 17.63
C GLY A 341 -8.35 5.47 18.40
N LYS A 342 -9.66 5.67 18.25
CA LYS A 342 -10.67 4.76 18.80
C LYS A 342 -10.95 3.63 17.81
N VAL A 343 -10.72 2.38 18.25
CA VAL A 343 -11.01 1.14 17.50
C VAL A 343 -11.46 0.07 18.48
N HIS A 344 -12.11 -1.01 18.00
CA HIS A 344 -12.39 -2.18 18.83
C HIS A 344 -11.12 -3.02 19.00
N GLY A 345 -10.44 -3.39 17.91
CA GLY A 345 -9.16 -4.06 17.89
C GLY A 345 -8.18 -3.37 16.94
N CYS A 346 -6.89 -3.29 17.31
CA CYS A 346 -5.86 -2.81 16.39
C CYS A 346 -5.62 -3.81 15.26
N LEU A 347 -5.66 -5.10 15.62
CA LEU A 347 -5.64 -6.25 14.73
C LEU A 347 -6.58 -7.31 15.30
N THR A 348 -7.50 -7.79 14.48
CA THR A 348 -8.46 -8.82 14.84
C THR A 348 -8.38 -9.98 13.85
N LEU A 349 -8.27 -11.21 14.37
CA LEU A 349 -8.39 -12.43 13.58
C LEU A 349 -9.85 -12.87 13.64
N GLY A 350 -10.63 -12.48 12.66
CA GLY A 350 -12.03 -12.86 12.59
C GLY A 350 -13.03 -11.70 12.46
N SER A 351 -14.27 -12.04 12.71
CA SER A 351 -14.92 -13.33 13.09
C SER A 351 -14.82 -14.46 12.06
N GLU A 352 -14.45 -14.19 10.82
CA GLU A 352 -14.48 -15.08 9.66
C GLU A 352 -13.06 -15.45 9.20
N SER A 353 -12.14 -15.75 10.11
CA SER A 353 -10.74 -16.16 9.81
C SER A 353 -10.58 -17.65 9.63
N ILE A 354 -9.63 -18.05 8.76
CA ILE A 354 -9.21 -19.44 8.55
C ILE A 354 -7.70 -19.50 8.35
N TYR A 355 -6.96 -20.12 9.28
CA TYR A 355 -5.56 -20.51 9.14
C TYR A 355 -4.58 -19.39 8.73
N ASP A 356 -4.76 -18.17 9.20
CA ASP A 356 -3.85 -17.05 8.90
C ASP A 356 -2.41 -17.35 9.34
N ARG A 357 -1.43 -16.90 8.55
CA ARG A 357 0.01 -17.17 8.79
C ARG A 357 0.85 -15.91 8.58
N ASN A 358 1.92 -15.77 9.38
CA ASN A 358 2.89 -14.68 9.26
C ASN A 358 2.23 -13.29 9.36
N ILE A 359 1.42 -13.12 10.38
CA ILE A 359 0.72 -11.88 10.68
C ILE A 359 1.51 -11.11 11.77
#